data_7c31dc677a2cb8636b895cee9f942c10
#
_entry.id   7c31dc677a2cb8636b895cee9f942c10
#
_cell.length_a   1.000
_cell.length_b   1.000
_cell.length_c   1.000
_cell.angle_alpha   90.00
_cell.angle_beta   90.00
_cell.angle_gamma   90.00
#
_symmetry.space_group_name_H-M   'P 1'
#
loop_
_entity.id
_entity.type
_entity.pdbx_description
1 polymer ?
#
loop_
_entity_poly.entity_id
_entity_poly.type
_entity_poly.pdbx_seq_one_letter_code
_entity_poly.pdbx_strand_id
1 'polypeptide(L)'
;MAAGRAHRADPVRRARRPAGPAHPGHPGPAGGRVTDVLEVRRAGPLTTVQDLGRPGYAHLGVPRSGALDPAALALANRLVGNPVSAAGLEITLTGCELRPTRAVTVAVTGADADVRVGPRPGDVGRPLAVPAGAVLRIGPARDGLRNWLAVSGGIAVEPVLGSRATDTLSGLGPPPVRDGDRLPLGPWPGPPPPVDVTVGRPPTGELRLTLRPGPRADWFTPDALDRLLGTPYTVSPVGDRVGARLTGAPLPRAVAGELPSEGIVLGAVQVPADGQPLVFLADHPTTGGYPVIGVVDDVSALAQARPGTTVRFHGPQR
;
A
#
# COMPACT_ATOMS: atom_id res chain seq x y z
N MET A 1 54.15 40.94 -6.56
CA MET A 1 54.28 40.26 -5.24
C MET A 1 53.13 40.67 -4.35
N ALA A 2 52.17 39.77 -4.12
CA ALA A 2 51.26 39.82 -2.97
C ALA A 2 50.58 38.46 -2.90
N ALA A 3 50.84 37.72 -1.83
CA ALA A 3 50.40 36.36 -1.60
C ALA A 3 48.96 36.36 -1.12
N GLY A 4 48.08 35.62 -1.79
CA GLY A 4 46.70 35.33 -1.33
C GLY A 4 46.71 34.25 -0.27
N ARG A 5 46.16 34.55 0.90
CA ARG A 5 45.89 33.59 1.99
C ARG A 5 44.65 32.76 1.69
N ALA A 6 44.80 31.45 1.66
CA ALA A 6 43.71 30.50 1.64
C ALA A 6 43.05 30.42 3.03
N HIS A 7 41.74 30.68 3.10
CA HIS A 7 40.92 30.39 4.28
C HIS A 7 40.58 28.88 4.31
N ARG A 8 41.07 28.20 5.35
CA ARG A 8 40.64 26.86 5.75
C ARG A 8 39.27 26.99 6.43
N ALA A 9 38.29 26.26 5.94
CA ALA A 9 37.02 26.09 6.61
C ALA A 9 37.15 25.07 7.75
N ASP A 10 36.71 25.44 8.93
CA ASP A 10 36.59 24.58 10.12
C ASP A 10 35.48 23.54 9.95
N PRO A 11 35.69 22.29 10.42
CA PRO A 11 34.64 21.28 10.42
C PRO A 11 33.64 21.54 11.55
N VAL A 12 32.39 21.74 11.19
CA VAL A 12 31.23 21.90 12.09
C VAL A 12 31.11 20.68 13.01
N ARG A 13 31.40 20.86 14.32
CA ARG A 13 31.08 19.90 15.39
C ARG A 13 29.61 19.64 15.45
N ARG A 14 29.19 18.41 15.12
CA ARG A 14 27.82 17.92 15.41
C ARG A 14 27.63 17.86 16.92
N ALA A 15 26.81 18.75 17.45
CA ALA A 15 26.37 18.72 18.83
C ALA A 15 25.50 17.46 19.03
N ARG A 16 25.85 16.62 20.00
CA ARG A 16 25.03 15.51 20.47
C ARG A 16 23.75 16.09 21.10
N ARG A 17 22.58 15.70 20.63
CA ARG A 17 21.30 15.99 21.28
C ARG A 17 21.28 15.32 22.67
N PRO A 18 20.83 16.01 23.71
CA PRO A 18 20.63 15.40 25.02
C PRO A 18 19.51 14.35 24.93
N ALA A 19 19.71 13.22 25.61
CA ALA A 19 18.68 12.20 25.79
C ALA A 19 17.48 12.81 26.54
N GLY A 20 16.28 12.73 25.92
CA GLY A 20 15.04 13.12 26.56
C GLY A 20 14.75 12.26 27.82
N PRO A 21 13.92 12.75 28.76
CA PRO A 21 13.61 12.05 30.00
C PRO A 21 12.91 10.71 29.70
N ALA A 22 13.37 9.65 30.38
CA ALA A 22 12.75 8.35 30.34
C ALA A 22 11.29 8.45 30.82
N HIS A 23 10.34 8.04 29.98
CA HIS A 23 8.95 7.86 30.39
C HIS A 23 8.86 6.74 31.43
N PRO A 24 8.12 6.92 32.54
CA PRO A 24 7.88 5.85 33.50
C PRO A 24 7.15 4.70 32.80
N GLY A 25 7.73 3.50 32.91
CA GLY A 25 7.17 2.30 32.32
C GLY A 25 5.75 2.05 32.84
N HIS A 26 4.80 1.90 31.92
CA HIS A 26 3.51 1.32 32.24
C HIS A 26 3.74 -0.13 32.70
N PRO A 27 3.15 -0.57 33.81
CA PRO A 27 3.19 -1.98 34.20
C PRO A 27 2.50 -2.81 33.10
N GLY A 28 3.27 -3.69 32.47
CA GLY A 28 2.73 -4.65 31.51
C GLY A 28 1.66 -5.52 32.19
N PRO A 29 0.64 -6.00 31.46
CA PRO A 29 -0.38 -6.86 32.01
C PRO A 29 0.27 -8.13 32.58
N ALA A 30 0.05 -8.38 33.85
CA ALA A 30 0.47 -9.60 34.53
C ALA A 30 -0.29 -10.81 33.97
N GLY A 31 0.44 -11.88 33.64
CA GLY A 31 -0.13 -13.18 33.27
C GLY A 31 0.01 -13.44 31.76
N GLY A 32 1.21 -13.91 31.31
CA GLY A 32 1.49 -14.24 29.92
C GLY A 32 0.68 -15.40 29.41
N ARG A 33 -0.48 -15.15 28.77
CA ARG A 33 -1.02 -16.06 27.75
C ARG A 33 -0.02 -16.07 26.63
N VAL A 34 0.48 -17.26 26.27
CA VAL A 34 1.26 -17.43 25.04
C VAL A 34 0.37 -16.90 23.92
N THR A 35 0.68 -15.71 23.42
CA THR A 35 -0.09 -15.12 22.33
C THR A 35 0.24 -15.89 21.07
N ASP A 36 -0.76 -16.49 20.42
CA ASP A 36 -0.58 -17.11 19.12
C ASP A 36 -0.05 -16.09 18.12
N VAL A 37 0.98 -16.44 17.38
CA VAL A 37 1.63 -15.53 16.45
C VAL A 37 1.83 -16.17 15.07
N LEU A 38 1.94 -15.30 14.08
CA LEU A 38 2.43 -15.60 12.75
C LEU A 38 3.90 -15.15 12.69
N GLU A 39 4.82 -16.09 12.68
CA GLU A 39 6.25 -15.81 12.59
C GLU A 39 6.63 -15.55 11.13
N VAL A 40 7.35 -14.47 10.90
CA VAL A 40 7.84 -14.07 9.58
C VAL A 40 9.20 -14.70 9.33
N ARG A 41 9.27 -15.68 8.45
CA ARG A 41 10.52 -16.35 8.06
C ARG A 41 11.26 -15.58 6.97
N ARG A 42 10.49 -14.99 6.06
CA ARG A 42 10.96 -14.10 5.01
C ARG A 42 9.86 -13.12 4.65
N ALA A 43 10.12 -11.84 4.81
CA ALA A 43 9.15 -10.78 4.56
C ALA A 43 9.04 -10.39 3.07
N GLY A 44 10.09 -10.60 2.28
CA GLY A 44 10.18 -10.04 0.92
C GLY A 44 10.54 -8.55 0.92
N PRO A 45 10.49 -7.89 -0.24
CA PRO A 45 10.96 -6.51 -0.37
C PRO A 45 10.05 -5.50 0.34
N LEU A 46 8.74 -5.76 0.35
CA LEU A 46 7.76 -4.95 1.06
C LEU A 46 6.53 -5.79 1.40
N THR A 47 6.38 -6.06 2.67
CA THR A 47 5.17 -6.64 3.26
C THR A 47 4.69 -5.71 4.36
N THR A 48 3.40 -5.34 4.35
CA THR A 48 2.79 -4.43 5.31
C THR A 48 1.52 -5.03 5.90
N VAL A 49 1.22 -4.69 7.15
CA VAL A 49 -0.09 -4.98 7.74
C VAL A 49 -1.08 -3.97 7.18
N GLN A 50 -2.21 -4.44 6.66
CA GLN A 50 -3.22 -3.58 6.08
C GLN A 50 -4.63 -4.03 6.50
N ASP A 51 -5.48 -3.03 6.76
CA ASP A 51 -6.93 -3.17 6.92
C ASP A 51 -7.64 -2.19 5.97
N LEU A 52 -8.82 -1.69 6.31
CA LEU A 52 -9.55 -0.72 5.48
C LEU A 52 -9.10 0.74 5.71
N GLY A 53 -8.04 0.94 6.51
CA GLY A 53 -7.45 2.25 6.80
C GLY A 53 -8.19 3.02 7.89
N ARG A 54 -7.78 4.30 8.09
CA ARG A 54 -8.25 5.22 9.15
C ARG A 54 -8.98 6.44 8.56
N PRO A 55 -10.22 6.30 8.07
CA PRO A 55 -10.97 7.43 7.52
C PRO A 55 -11.32 8.47 8.61
N GLY A 56 -11.50 9.73 8.20
CA GLY A 56 -12.02 10.78 9.09
C GLY A 56 -10.95 11.67 9.73
N TYR A 57 -9.66 11.39 9.56
CA TYR A 57 -8.57 12.13 10.21
C TYR A 57 -7.82 13.09 9.27
N ALA A 58 -8.30 13.32 8.05
CA ALA A 58 -7.64 14.21 7.08
C ALA A 58 -7.48 15.65 7.63
N HIS A 59 -8.42 16.13 8.43
CA HIS A 59 -8.36 17.44 9.08
C HIS A 59 -7.22 17.58 10.10
N LEU A 60 -6.63 16.47 10.55
CA LEU A 60 -5.43 16.41 11.38
C LEU A 60 -4.15 16.17 10.56
N GLY A 61 -4.22 16.16 9.23
CA GLY A 61 -3.10 15.84 8.37
C GLY A 61 -2.77 14.34 8.30
N VAL A 62 -3.70 13.48 8.73
CA VAL A 62 -3.52 12.02 8.75
C VAL A 62 -4.18 11.39 7.52
N PRO A 63 -3.42 10.72 6.65
CA PRO A 63 -3.98 10.03 5.47
C PRO A 63 -4.80 8.81 5.88
N ARG A 64 -5.69 8.37 4.98
CA ARG A 64 -6.51 7.20 5.20
C ARG A 64 -5.69 5.91 5.28
N SER A 65 -4.70 5.75 4.40
CA SER A 65 -3.92 4.52 4.22
C SER A 65 -4.84 3.28 3.98
N GLY A 66 -4.42 2.08 4.39
CA GLY A 66 -5.18 0.84 4.17
C GLY A 66 -4.73 0.08 2.93
N ALA A 67 -5.37 -1.06 2.66
CA ALA A 67 -5.05 -1.90 1.51
C ALA A 67 -5.22 -1.12 0.19
N LEU A 68 -4.25 -1.29 -0.73
CA LEU A 68 -4.31 -0.70 -2.08
C LEU A 68 -5.46 -1.27 -2.93
N ASP A 69 -5.85 -2.51 -2.66
CA ASP A 69 -7.07 -3.13 -3.18
C ASP A 69 -7.91 -3.65 -2.00
N PRO A 70 -8.81 -2.80 -1.47
CA PRO A 70 -9.67 -3.18 -0.34
C PRO A 70 -10.58 -4.36 -0.67
N ALA A 71 -10.98 -4.53 -1.93
CA ALA A 71 -11.85 -5.63 -2.35
C ALA A 71 -11.12 -6.97 -2.29
N ALA A 72 -9.86 -7.02 -2.72
CA ALA A 72 -9.02 -8.22 -2.63
C ALA A 72 -8.78 -8.62 -1.17
N LEU A 73 -8.43 -7.68 -0.28
CA LEU A 73 -8.29 -7.97 1.15
C LEU A 73 -9.60 -8.42 1.79
N ALA A 74 -10.72 -7.75 1.48
CA ALA A 74 -12.04 -8.13 1.99
C ALA A 74 -12.45 -9.54 1.55
N LEU A 75 -12.13 -9.91 0.30
CA LEU A 75 -12.35 -11.26 -0.21
C LEU A 75 -11.50 -12.28 0.57
N ALA A 76 -10.20 -12.03 0.76
CA ALA A 76 -9.34 -12.90 1.55
C ALA A 76 -9.89 -13.12 2.96
N ASN A 77 -10.36 -12.05 3.61
CA ASN A 77 -10.98 -12.12 4.94
C ASN A 77 -12.26 -12.95 4.95
N ARG A 78 -13.16 -12.78 3.97
CA ARG A 78 -14.38 -13.61 3.85
C ARG A 78 -14.05 -15.10 3.70
N LEU A 79 -13.03 -15.42 2.90
CA LEU A 79 -12.59 -16.80 2.65
C LEU A 79 -12.12 -17.52 3.93
N VAL A 80 -11.64 -16.79 4.94
CA VAL A 80 -11.19 -17.37 6.22
C VAL A 80 -12.17 -17.12 7.37
N GLY A 81 -13.36 -16.58 7.09
CA GLY A 81 -14.40 -16.30 8.10
C GLY A 81 -14.13 -15.07 8.97
N ASN A 82 -13.23 -14.21 8.59
CA ASN A 82 -12.98 -12.94 9.29
C ASN A 82 -14.01 -11.86 8.92
N PRO A 83 -14.21 -10.86 9.78
CA PRO A 83 -14.81 -9.59 9.37
C PRO A 83 -14.00 -8.99 8.20
N VAL A 84 -14.67 -8.35 7.25
CA VAL A 84 -14.01 -7.74 6.07
C VAL A 84 -12.97 -6.68 6.44
N SER A 85 -13.13 -6.07 7.61
CA SER A 85 -12.22 -5.06 8.16
C SER A 85 -11.04 -5.62 8.94
N ALA A 86 -10.93 -6.95 9.08
CA ALA A 86 -9.79 -7.55 9.79
C ALA A 86 -8.48 -7.23 9.06
N ALA A 87 -7.43 -6.98 9.85
CA ALA A 87 -6.12 -6.74 9.26
C ALA A 87 -5.50 -8.03 8.72
N GLY A 88 -4.88 -7.92 7.56
CA GLY A 88 -4.11 -8.96 6.88
C GLY A 88 -2.77 -8.41 6.42
N LEU A 89 -2.09 -9.13 5.53
CA LEU A 89 -0.83 -8.68 4.93
C LEU A 89 -1.02 -8.32 3.46
N GLU A 90 -0.46 -7.20 3.06
CA GLU A 90 -0.24 -6.82 1.67
C GLU A 90 1.23 -7.12 1.33
N ILE A 91 1.45 -7.97 0.33
CA ILE A 91 2.75 -8.56 -0.01
C ILE A 91 3.10 -8.15 -1.43
N THR A 92 4.27 -7.53 -1.62
CA THR A 92 4.69 -6.99 -2.92
C THR A 92 5.76 -7.87 -3.57
N LEU A 93 5.63 -8.14 -4.88
CA LEU A 93 6.58 -8.76 -5.79
C LEU A 93 6.99 -10.21 -5.45
N THR A 94 7.99 -10.39 -4.57
CA THR A 94 8.70 -11.67 -4.44
C THR A 94 8.06 -12.65 -3.46
N GLY A 95 6.90 -12.26 -2.90
CA GLY A 95 6.21 -13.09 -1.93
C GLY A 95 6.86 -13.09 -0.54
N CYS A 96 6.41 -14.01 0.32
CA CYS A 96 6.88 -14.14 1.70
C CYS A 96 6.84 -15.59 2.20
N GLU A 97 7.48 -15.85 3.36
CA GLU A 97 7.39 -17.13 4.08
C GLU A 97 7.00 -16.88 5.54
N LEU A 98 5.97 -17.59 5.99
CA LEU A 98 5.32 -17.39 7.28
C LEU A 98 5.14 -18.74 8.01
N ARG A 99 5.15 -18.73 9.36
CA ARG A 99 4.94 -19.92 10.15
C ARG A 99 4.02 -19.60 11.32
N PRO A 100 2.80 -20.12 11.38
CA PRO A 100 1.90 -19.90 12.50
C PRO A 100 2.28 -20.81 13.68
N THR A 101 2.12 -20.32 14.91
CA THR A 101 2.35 -21.11 16.14
C THR A 101 1.14 -21.98 16.53
N ARG A 102 -0.05 -21.68 16.01
CA ARG A 102 -1.24 -22.52 16.05
C ARG A 102 -1.72 -22.90 14.66
N ALA A 103 -2.58 -23.90 14.54
CA ALA A 103 -3.26 -24.17 13.28
C ALA A 103 -4.16 -22.98 12.88
N VAL A 104 -4.09 -22.59 11.62
CA VAL A 104 -4.87 -21.48 11.06
C VAL A 104 -5.43 -21.85 9.69
N THR A 105 -6.50 -21.17 9.31
CA THR A 105 -6.92 -21.10 7.92
C THR A 105 -6.41 -19.79 7.33
N VAL A 106 -5.87 -19.83 6.13
CA VAL A 106 -5.41 -18.66 5.38
C VAL A 106 -6.06 -18.59 4.03
N ALA A 107 -6.12 -17.40 3.44
CA ALA A 107 -6.47 -17.20 2.04
C ALA A 107 -5.57 -16.14 1.42
N VAL A 108 -5.11 -16.41 0.21
CA VAL A 108 -4.32 -15.48 -0.61
C VAL A 108 -5.18 -15.02 -1.78
N THR A 109 -5.22 -13.71 -2.02
CA THR A 109 -5.92 -13.09 -3.16
C THR A 109 -4.97 -12.16 -3.91
N GLY A 110 -5.42 -11.60 -5.03
CA GLY A 110 -4.62 -10.68 -5.85
C GLY A 110 -3.90 -11.38 -7.00
N ALA A 111 -2.62 -11.10 -7.16
CA ALA A 111 -1.81 -11.63 -8.24
C ALA A 111 -1.72 -13.18 -8.21
N ASP A 112 -1.55 -13.81 -9.37
CA ASP A 112 -1.20 -15.23 -9.43
C ASP A 112 0.18 -15.46 -8.80
N ALA A 113 0.28 -16.51 -7.97
CA ALA A 113 1.50 -16.87 -7.26
C ALA A 113 1.51 -18.38 -6.94
N ASP A 114 2.71 -18.96 -6.79
CA ASP A 114 2.85 -20.30 -6.25
C ASP A 114 2.66 -20.27 -4.73
N VAL A 115 1.57 -20.86 -4.24
CA VAL A 115 1.28 -20.94 -2.81
C VAL A 115 1.50 -22.36 -2.33
N ARG A 116 2.22 -22.52 -1.21
CA ARG A 116 2.52 -23.85 -0.64
C ARG A 116 2.41 -23.86 0.88
N VAL A 117 1.93 -24.99 1.41
CA VAL A 117 1.99 -25.30 2.85
C VAL A 117 2.91 -26.51 3.02
N GLY A 118 4.17 -26.28 3.39
CA GLY A 118 5.22 -27.29 3.29
C GLY A 118 5.35 -27.81 1.85
N PRO A 119 5.23 -29.13 1.60
CA PRO A 119 5.29 -29.68 0.24
C PRO A 119 3.96 -29.56 -0.54
N ARG A 120 2.83 -29.26 0.15
CA ARG A 120 1.51 -29.28 -0.47
C ARG A 120 1.24 -27.97 -1.23
N PRO A 121 0.82 -28.05 -2.51
CA PRO A 121 0.39 -26.88 -3.24
C PRO A 121 -0.95 -26.36 -2.71
N GLY A 122 -1.18 -25.08 -2.89
CA GLY A 122 -2.43 -24.38 -2.63
C GLY A 122 -2.76 -23.42 -3.74
N ASP A 123 -3.99 -22.94 -3.76
CA ASP A 123 -4.50 -22.03 -4.79
C ASP A 123 -4.71 -20.63 -4.24
N VAL A 124 -4.40 -19.63 -5.06
CA VAL A 124 -4.86 -18.25 -4.85
C VAL A 124 -6.40 -18.23 -4.95
N GLY A 125 -7.05 -17.52 -4.04
CA GLY A 125 -8.51 -17.40 -4.00
C GLY A 125 -9.23 -18.56 -3.33
N ARG A 126 -8.52 -19.45 -2.63
CA ARG A 126 -9.13 -20.53 -1.85
C ARG A 126 -8.62 -20.57 -0.42
N PRO A 127 -9.46 -21.00 0.54
CA PRO A 127 -9.02 -21.26 1.91
C PRO A 127 -8.01 -22.41 1.95
N LEU A 128 -6.94 -22.24 2.72
CA LEU A 128 -5.89 -23.22 2.95
C LEU A 128 -5.70 -23.45 4.44
N ALA A 129 -5.71 -24.70 4.88
CA ALA A 129 -5.35 -25.08 6.23
C ALA A 129 -3.83 -25.13 6.38
N VAL A 130 -3.30 -24.38 7.36
CA VAL A 130 -1.88 -24.36 7.72
C VAL A 130 -1.74 -24.89 9.14
N PRO A 131 -1.19 -26.11 9.33
CA PRO A 131 -0.93 -26.66 10.66
C PRO A 131 0.02 -25.78 11.47
N ALA A 132 -0.04 -25.87 12.79
CA ALA A 132 0.93 -25.23 13.68
C ALA A 132 2.36 -25.63 13.29
N GLY A 133 3.25 -24.67 13.19
CA GLY A 133 4.65 -24.87 12.83
C GLY A 133 4.93 -25.17 11.35
N ALA A 134 3.90 -25.40 10.51
CA ALA A 134 4.09 -25.56 9.06
C ALA A 134 4.45 -24.23 8.41
N VAL A 135 5.30 -24.28 7.39
CA VAL A 135 5.68 -23.08 6.63
C VAL A 135 4.70 -22.86 5.49
N LEU A 136 4.04 -21.70 5.54
CA LEU A 136 3.30 -21.14 4.41
C LEU A 136 4.29 -20.33 3.55
N ARG A 137 4.41 -20.70 2.27
CA ARG A 137 5.18 -19.96 1.28
C ARG A 137 4.24 -19.36 0.26
N ILE A 138 4.36 -18.07 0.03
CA ILE A 138 3.77 -17.35 -1.09
C ILE A 138 4.94 -16.97 -1.99
N GLY A 139 4.94 -17.46 -3.22
CA GLY A 139 5.98 -17.21 -4.21
C GLY A 139 5.87 -15.82 -4.85
N PRO A 140 6.75 -15.51 -5.81
CA PRO A 140 6.66 -14.26 -6.57
C PRO A 140 5.34 -14.15 -7.32
N ALA A 141 4.81 -12.92 -7.35
CA ALA A 141 3.65 -12.58 -8.19
C ALA A 141 4.02 -12.83 -9.67
N ARG A 142 3.21 -13.59 -10.42
CA ARG A 142 3.43 -13.87 -11.84
C ARG A 142 2.73 -12.83 -12.72
N ASP A 143 1.41 -12.66 -12.51
CA ASP A 143 0.58 -11.67 -13.19
C ASP A 143 0.06 -10.68 -12.15
N GLY A 144 0.49 -9.43 -12.24
CA GLY A 144 0.22 -8.42 -11.21
C GLY A 144 1.42 -8.17 -10.29
N LEU A 145 1.20 -7.43 -9.23
CA LEU A 145 2.26 -6.89 -8.37
C LEU A 145 2.11 -7.31 -6.91
N ARG A 146 0.87 -7.47 -6.43
CA ARG A 146 0.57 -7.64 -5.00
C ARG A 146 -0.35 -8.81 -4.72
N ASN A 147 -0.10 -9.44 -3.59
CA ASN A 147 -1.00 -10.40 -2.97
C ASN A 147 -1.50 -9.88 -1.62
N TRP A 148 -2.72 -10.24 -1.25
CA TRP A 148 -3.27 -10.02 0.07
C TRP A 148 -3.47 -11.35 0.77
N LEU A 149 -2.96 -11.46 1.99
CA LEU A 149 -3.10 -12.64 2.82
C LEU A 149 -3.99 -12.32 4.01
N ALA A 150 -5.08 -13.04 4.17
CA ALA A 150 -5.83 -13.11 5.40
C ALA A 150 -5.50 -14.38 6.17
N VAL A 151 -5.47 -14.28 7.50
CA VAL A 151 -5.29 -15.39 8.43
C VAL A 151 -6.50 -15.43 9.37
N SER A 152 -7.03 -16.58 9.66
CA SER A 152 -8.18 -16.73 10.56
C SER A 152 -7.89 -16.11 11.94
N GLY A 153 -8.74 -15.14 12.34
CA GLY A 153 -8.57 -14.28 13.51
C GLY A 153 -7.93 -12.93 13.20
N GLY A 154 -7.35 -12.74 12.00
CA GLY A 154 -6.68 -11.50 11.58
C GLY A 154 -5.35 -11.26 12.29
N ILE A 155 -4.64 -10.24 11.83
CA ILE A 155 -3.40 -9.75 12.46
C ILE A 155 -3.80 -8.76 13.56
N ALA A 156 -3.44 -9.07 14.83
CA ALA A 156 -3.92 -8.36 16.01
C ALA A 156 -2.87 -7.40 16.59
N VAL A 157 -2.11 -6.72 15.73
CA VAL A 157 -1.24 -5.61 16.17
C VAL A 157 -2.07 -4.47 16.74
N GLU A 158 -1.48 -3.64 17.61
CA GLU A 158 -2.18 -2.50 18.20
C GLU A 158 -2.63 -1.50 17.14
N PRO A 159 -3.91 -1.07 17.16
CA PRO A 159 -4.41 -0.08 16.21
C PRO A 159 -3.92 1.33 16.56
N VAL A 160 -3.66 2.13 15.52
CA VAL A 160 -3.41 3.57 15.62
C VAL A 160 -4.56 4.31 14.96
N LEU A 161 -5.25 5.17 15.70
CA LEU A 161 -6.46 5.87 15.24
C LEU A 161 -7.52 4.89 14.66
N GLY A 162 -7.72 3.76 15.33
CA GLY A 162 -8.72 2.75 14.96
C GLY A 162 -8.32 1.82 13.80
N SER A 163 -7.14 1.97 13.21
CA SER A 163 -6.65 1.13 12.10
C SER A 163 -5.31 0.48 12.43
N ARG A 164 -5.11 -0.74 11.91
CA ARG A 164 -3.85 -1.49 11.96
C ARG A 164 -3.01 -1.32 10.68
N ALA A 165 -3.43 -0.45 9.77
CA ALA A 165 -2.72 -0.22 8.52
C ALA A 165 -1.36 0.44 8.74
N THR A 166 -0.33 -0.11 8.11
CA THR A 166 0.96 0.54 7.91
C THR A 166 0.78 1.69 6.91
N ASP A 167 1.19 2.87 7.29
CA ASP A 167 1.31 4.02 6.40
C ASP A 167 2.81 4.25 6.08
N THR A 168 3.18 4.06 4.84
CA THR A 168 4.60 4.14 4.43
C THR A 168 5.10 5.57 4.28
N LEU A 169 4.21 6.57 4.16
CA LEU A 169 4.57 7.97 4.05
C LEU A 169 4.74 8.62 5.43
N SER A 170 3.72 8.52 6.28
CA SER A 170 3.71 9.16 7.60
C SER A 170 4.39 8.33 8.69
N GLY A 171 4.56 7.03 8.47
CA GLY A 171 5.07 6.09 9.49
C GLY A 171 4.03 5.74 10.57
N LEU A 172 2.76 6.09 10.39
CA LEU A 172 1.69 5.70 11.30
C LEU A 172 1.33 4.21 11.17
N GLY A 173 0.94 3.62 12.29
CA GLY A 173 0.65 2.18 12.38
C GLY A 173 1.92 1.34 12.56
N PRO A 174 1.84 0.00 12.37
CA PRO A 174 3.00 -0.86 12.50
C PRO A 174 4.01 -0.59 11.39
N PRO A 175 5.31 -0.79 11.64
CA PRO A 175 6.34 -0.67 10.60
C PRO A 175 6.14 -1.75 9.52
N PRO A 176 6.74 -1.59 8.31
CA PRO A 176 6.84 -2.68 7.35
C PRO A 176 7.44 -3.93 7.99
N VAL A 177 6.85 -5.07 7.64
CA VAL A 177 7.19 -6.38 8.21
C VAL A 177 8.61 -6.79 7.79
N ARG A 178 9.35 -7.38 8.73
CA ARG A 178 10.74 -7.83 8.54
C ARG A 178 10.90 -9.31 8.89
N ASP A 179 11.99 -9.89 8.41
CA ASP A 179 12.39 -11.25 8.78
C ASP A 179 12.57 -11.34 10.31
N GLY A 180 11.98 -12.39 10.90
CA GLY A 180 12.00 -12.62 12.35
C GLY A 180 10.85 -11.97 13.13
N ASP A 181 10.05 -11.11 12.51
CA ASP A 181 8.89 -10.51 13.19
C ASP A 181 7.89 -11.57 13.64
N ARG A 182 7.20 -11.26 14.74
CA ARG A 182 6.16 -12.09 15.36
C ARG A 182 4.85 -11.30 15.41
N LEU A 183 3.97 -11.57 14.47
CA LEU A 183 2.70 -10.84 14.33
C LEU A 183 1.64 -11.55 15.19
N PRO A 184 1.06 -10.89 16.20
CA PRO A 184 0.02 -11.49 17.04
C PRO A 184 -1.21 -11.80 16.19
N LEU A 185 -1.83 -12.96 16.46
CA LEU A 185 -3.07 -13.39 15.83
C LEU A 185 -4.24 -13.14 16.77
N GLY A 186 -5.34 -12.66 16.23
CA GLY A 186 -6.59 -12.53 16.94
C GLY A 186 -7.24 -13.88 17.21
N PRO A 187 -8.34 -13.90 17.99
CA PRO A 187 -9.06 -15.13 18.33
C PRO A 187 -9.60 -15.83 17.06
N TRP A 188 -9.60 -17.15 17.08
CA TRP A 188 -10.18 -17.91 15.97
C TRP A 188 -11.69 -17.64 15.84
N PRO A 189 -12.19 -17.20 14.66
CA PRO A 189 -13.59 -16.83 14.48
C PRO A 189 -14.53 -18.03 14.29
N GLY A 190 -13.99 -19.25 14.27
CA GLY A 190 -14.72 -20.47 13.91
C GLY A 190 -14.34 -20.97 12.51
N PRO A 191 -14.98 -22.06 12.03
CA PRO A 191 -14.75 -22.57 10.70
C PRO A 191 -15.19 -21.53 9.66
N PRO A 192 -14.45 -21.38 8.52
CA PRO A 192 -14.88 -20.48 7.46
C PRO A 192 -16.20 -20.98 6.87
N PRO A 193 -17.05 -20.06 6.36
CA PRO A 193 -18.26 -20.46 5.64
C PRO A 193 -17.88 -21.24 4.37
N PRO A 194 -18.72 -22.17 3.91
CA PRO A 194 -18.51 -22.80 2.62
C PRO A 194 -18.51 -21.70 1.53
N VAL A 195 -17.48 -21.72 0.68
CA VAL A 195 -17.32 -20.72 -0.35
C VAL A 195 -17.29 -21.35 -1.72
N ASP A 196 -18.21 -20.92 -2.54
CA ASP A 196 -18.38 -21.34 -3.94
C ASP A 196 -18.01 -20.19 -4.90
N VAL A 197 -16.86 -19.54 -4.65
CA VAL A 197 -16.45 -18.34 -5.40
C VAL A 197 -15.26 -18.64 -6.31
N THR A 198 -15.48 -18.38 -7.59
CA THR A 198 -14.37 -18.20 -8.53
C THR A 198 -13.83 -16.80 -8.37
N VAL A 199 -12.59 -16.67 -7.89
CA VAL A 199 -11.91 -15.38 -7.80
C VAL A 199 -11.46 -14.98 -9.20
N GLY A 200 -11.90 -13.79 -9.65
CA GLY A 200 -11.41 -13.20 -10.90
C GLY A 200 -9.91 -12.96 -10.82
N ARG A 201 -9.20 -13.14 -11.93
CA ARG A 201 -7.80 -12.74 -12.03
C ARG A 201 -7.70 -11.22 -12.09
N PRO A 202 -6.63 -10.62 -11.53
CA PRO A 202 -6.38 -9.20 -11.73
C PRO A 202 -6.29 -8.89 -13.23
N PRO A 203 -6.69 -7.66 -13.63
CA PRO A 203 -6.58 -7.26 -15.02
C PRO A 203 -5.12 -7.30 -15.47
N THR A 204 -4.86 -7.99 -16.58
CA THR A 204 -3.56 -8.05 -17.25
C THR A 204 -3.63 -7.24 -18.54
N GLY A 205 -2.55 -6.54 -18.90
CA GLY A 205 -2.49 -5.72 -20.10
C GLY A 205 -2.74 -4.24 -19.85
N GLU A 206 -3.41 -3.57 -20.80
CA GLU A 206 -3.71 -2.14 -20.71
C GLU A 206 -4.75 -1.86 -19.61
N LEU A 207 -4.42 -0.95 -18.68
CA LEU A 207 -5.36 -0.47 -17.66
C LEU A 207 -6.17 0.72 -18.18
N ARG A 208 -7.47 0.68 -17.93
CA ARG A 208 -8.40 1.76 -18.26
C ARG A 208 -8.94 2.37 -16.98
N LEU A 209 -8.65 3.65 -16.77
CA LEU A 209 -9.01 4.37 -15.55
C LEU A 209 -10.03 5.47 -15.87
N THR A 210 -11.18 5.43 -15.21
CA THR A 210 -12.18 6.50 -15.31
C THR A 210 -11.66 7.74 -14.58
N LEU A 211 -11.57 8.85 -15.29
CA LEU A 211 -11.07 10.13 -14.78
C LEU A 211 -12.19 11.19 -14.81
N ARG A 212 -12.41 11.85 -13.69
CA ARG A 212 -13.22 13.07 -13.59
C ARG A 212 -12.30 14.29 -13.64
N PRO A 213 -12.67 15.37 -14.35
CA PRO A 213 -11.92 16.62 -14.31
C PRO A 213 -11.72 17.11 -12.88
N GLY A 214 -10.52 17.56 -12.56
CA GLY A 214 -10.15 18.04 -11.26
C GLY A 214 -10.35 19.53 -11.04
N PRO A 215 -10.16 20.02 -9.81
CA PRO A 215 -10.42 21.41 -9.46
C PRO A 215 -9.41 22.39 -10.06
N ARG A 216 -8.28 21.88 -10.59
CA ARG A 216 -7.19 22.71 -11.16
C ARG A 216 -6.93 22.42 -12.64
N ALA A 217 -7.96 21.99 -13.37
CA ALA A 217 -7.87 21.85 -14.83
C ALA A 217 -7.55 23.17 -15.53
N ASP A 218 -7.93 24.31 -14.96
CA ASP A 218 -7.63 25.68 -15.39
C ASP A 218 -6.13 26.06 -15.34
N TRP A 219 -5.31 25.28 -14.62
CA TRP A 219 -3.85 25.46 -14.57
C TRP A 219 -3.12 24.90 -15.79
N PHE A 220 -3.84 24.20 -16.65
CA PHE A 220 -3.29 23.53 -17.83
C PHE A 220 -3.76 24.22 -19.11
N THR A 221 -3.04 23.96 -20.19
CA THR A 221 -3.49 24.40 -21.52
C THR A 221 -4.84 23.74 -21.87
N PRO A 222 -5.66 24.36 -22.72
CA PRO A 222 -6.99 23.85 -23.08
C PRO A 222 -6.97 22.41 -23.63
N ASP A 223 -5.88 22.01 -24.29
CA ASP A 223 -5.70 20.67 -24.88
C ASP A 223 -5.14 19.62 -23.90
N ALA A 224 -4.73 20.02 -22.69
CA ALA A 224 -4.06 19.11 -21.75
C ALA A 224 -4.95 17.95 -21.32
N LEU A 225 -6.23 18.22 -21.03
CA LEU A 225 -7.18 17.18 -20.64
C LEU A 225 -7.47 16.22 -21.80
N ASP A 226 -7.66 16.75 -23.02
CA ASP A 226 -7.86 15.92 -24.22
C ASP A 226 -6.62 15.07 -24.51
N ARG A 227 -5.43 15.61 -24.29
CA ARG A 227 -4.17 14.88 -24.38
C ARG A 227 -4.11 13.75 -23.35
N LEU A 228 -4.47 14.02 -22.08
CA LEU A 228 -4.49 13.01 -21.03
C LEU A 228 -5.45 11.86 -21.35
N LEU A 229 -6.62 12.16 -21.90
CA LEU A 229 -7.63 11.16 -22.28
C LEU A 229 -7.30 10.45 -23.60
N GLY A 230 -6.62 11.14 -24.53
CA GLY A 230 -6.35 10.65 -25.89
C GLY A 230 -5.08 9.80 -26.03
N THR A 231 -4.13 9.90 -25.11
CA THR A 231 -2.82 9.23 -25.22
C THR A 231 -2.58 8.19 -24.13
N PRO A 232 -1.83 7.11 -24.43
CA PRO A 232 -1.45 6.14 -23.39
C PRO A 232 -0.30 6.69 -22.56
N TYR A 233 -0.29 6.27 -21.29
CA TYR A 233 0.82 6.44 -20.36
C TYR A 233 1.37 5.08 -19.93
N THR A 234 2.58 5.07 -19.39
CA THR A 234 3.24 3.85 -18.92
C THR A 234 3.58 4.00 -17.45
N VAL A 235 3.29 2.97 -16.64
CA VAL A 235 3.67 2.95 -15.22
C VAL A 235 5.18 2.96 -15.09
N SER A 236 5.70 3.95 -14.39
CA SER A 236 7.13 4.12 -14.09
C SER A 236 7.62 3.07 -13.06
N PRO A 237 8.89 2.66 -13.09
CA PRO A 237 9.47 1.86 -12.02
C PRO A 237 9.59 2.61 -10.68
N VAL A 238 9.46 3.94 -10.70
CA VAL A 238 9.49 4.80 -9.51
C VAL A 238 8.07 5.04 -9.03
N GLY A 239 7.53 4.11 -8.28
CA GLY A 239 6.21 4.19 -7.68
C GLY A 239 6.15 3.32 -6.42
N ASP A 240 5.26 3.65 -5.52
CA ASP A 240 5.08 2.98 -4.23
C ASP A 240 3.61 2.98 -3.79
N ARG A 241 3.33 2.90 -2.50
CA ARG A 241 1.98 2.99 -1.94
C ARG A 241 1.44 4.42 -1.89
N VAL A 242 2.30 5.43 -2.04
CA VAL A 242 1.93 6.85 -2.06
C VAL A 242 1.34 7.24 -3.41
N GLY A 243 1.97 6.77 -4.51
CA GLY A 243 1.48 7.12 -5.83
C GLY A 243 2.12 6.32 -6.96
N ALA A 244 1.35 6.11 -8.01
CA ALA A 244 1.79 5.55 -9.27
C ALA A 244 2.24 6.69 -10.20
N ARG A 245 3.55 6.79 -10.44
CA ARG A 245 4.10 7.72 -11.43
C ARG A 245 3.88 7.15 -12.82
N LEU A 246 3.44 8.01 -13.72
CA LEU A 246 3.22 7.65 -15.11
C LEU A 246 4.19 8.42 -16.02
N THR A 247 4.58 7.81 -17.11
CA THR A 247 5.44 8.40 -18.13
C THR A 247 4.72 8.38 -19.47
N GLY A 248 4.71 9.50 -20.17
CA GLY A 248 4.04 9.62 -21.47
C GLY A 248 4.13 11.03 -22.03
N ALA A 249 3.16 11.42 -22.85
CA ALA A 249 3.08 12.77 -23.38
C ALA A 249 2.94 13.78 -22.21
N PRO A 250 3.84 14.77 -22.10
CA PRO A 250 3.77 15.74 -21.02
C PRO A 250 2.51 16.61 -21.12
N LEU A 251 1.94 16.95 -19.99
CA LEU A 251 0.79 17.81 -19.86
C LEU A 251 1.26 19.25 -19.62
N PRO A 252 1.11 20.13 -20.63
CA PRO A 252 1.63 21.49 -20.52
C PRO A 252 0.78 22.32 -19.56
N ARG A 253 1.45 23.13 -18.72
CA ARG A 253 0.81 24.08 -17.83
C ARG A 253 0.59 25.42 -18.56
N ALA A 254 -0.57 26.03 -18.33
CA ALA A 254 -0.87 27.41 -18.73
C ALA A 254 -0.39 28.41 -17.64
N VAL A 255 -0.37 27.98 -16.38
CA VAL A 255 0.05 28.79 -15.25
C VAL A 255 1.42 28.33 -14.75
N ALA A 256 2.37 29.26 -14.69
CA ALA A 256 3.70 29.00 -14.13
C ALA A 256 3.69 29.13 -12.60
N GLY A 257 4.58 28.37 -11.94
CA GLY A 257 4.78 28.41 -10.48
C GLY A 257 4.14 27.25 -9.74
N GLU A 258 4.10 27.38 -8.42
CA GLU A 258 3.53 26.39 -7.51
C GLU A 258 2.23 26.90 -6.91
N LEU A 259 1.30 25.98 -6.66
CA LEU A 259 0.07 26.26 -5.92
C LEU A 259 0.37 26.38 -4.42
N PRO A 260 -0.35 27.23 -3.69
CA PRO A 260 -0.54 27.04 -2.27
C PRO A 260 -1.01 25.60 -2.01
N SER A 261 -0.53 25.02 -0.90
CA SER A 261 -0.87 23.61 -0.59
C SER A 261 -2.38 23.42 -0.45
N GLU A 262 -2.93 22.47 -1.20
CA GLU A 262 -4.36 22.15 -1.24
C GLU A 262 -4.63 20.71 -0.79
N GLY A 263 -5.87 20.42 -0.39
CA GLY A 263 -6.29 19.07 -0.02
C GLY A 263 -6.13 18.07 -1.18
N ILE A 264 -5.54 16.91 -0.88
CA ILE A 264 -5.37 15.80 -1.82
C ILE A 264 -6.30 14.66 -1.43
N VAL A 265 -6.87 14.00 -2.42
CA VAL A 265 -7.71 12.81 -2.25
C VAL A 265 -7.10 11.60 -2.94
N LEU A 266 -7.52 10.40 -2.51
CA LEU A 266 -7.20 9.17 -3.22
C LEU A 266 -7.63 9.28 -4.69
N GLY A 267 -6.76 8.83 -5.60
CA GLY A 267 -7.01 8.90 -7.05
C GLY A 267 -6.74 10.26 -7.69
N ALA A 268 -6.36 11.30 -6.92
CA ALA A 268 -5.98 12.58 -7.51
C ALA A 268 -4.80 12.40 -8.47
N VAL A 269 -4.95 12.95 -9.67
CA VAL A 269 -3.92 12.96 -10.72
C VAL A 269 -3.22 14.30 -10.66
N GLN A 270 -2.08 14.32 -9.98
CA GLN A 270 -1.25 15.50 -9.82
C GLN A 270 -0.20 15.56 -10.93
N VAL A 271 0.10 16.77 -11.41
CA VAL A 271 1.07 16.97 -12.49
C VAL A 271 2.18 17.92 -12.01
N PRO A 272 3.37 17.38 -11.64
CA PRO A 272 4.55 18.17 -11.32
C PRO A 272 5.05 19.01 -12.51
N ALA A 273 6.15 19.75 -12.31
CA ALA A 273 6.70 20.67 -13.32
C ALA A 273 7.20 19.98 -14.60
N ASP A 274 7.54 18.69 -14.51
CA ASP A 274 7.95 17.87 -15.66
C ASP A 274 6.79 17.45 -16.58
N GLY A 275 5.56 17.76 -16.19
CA GLY A 275 4.35 17.45 -16.95
C GLY A 275 3.93 15.98 -16.89
N GLN A 276 4.58 15.13 -16.07
CA GLN A 276 4.26 13.72 -15.97
C GLN A 276 3.20 13.46 -14.89
N PRO A 277 2.12 12.71 -15.20
CA PRO A 277 1.07 12.46 -14.22
C PRO A 277 1.52 11.55 -13.09
N LEU A 278 1.07 11.86 -11.87
CA LEU A 278 1.18 11.03 -10.68
C LEU A 278 -0.22 10.76 -10.14
N VAL A 279 -0.63 9.50 -10.11
CA VAL A 279 -1.93 9.08 -9.52
C VAL A 279 -1.71 8.71 -8.06
N PHE A 280 -2.32 9.45 -7.15
CA PHE A 280 -2.20 9.18 -5.72
C PHE A 280 -2.92 7.89 -5.30
N LEU A 281 -2.25 7.09 -4.47
CA LEU A 281 -2.70 5.81 -3.93
C LEU A 281 -2.99 5.90 -2.42
N ALA A 282 -3.08 4.76 -1.73
CA ALA A 282 -3.59 4.70 -0.36
C ALA A 282 -2.82 5.54 0.66
N ASP A 283 -1.49 5.61 0.55
CA ASP A 283 -0.64 6.36 1.48
C ASP A 283 -0.35 7.80 0.98
N HIS A 284 -1.23 8.37 0.14
CA HIS A 284 -1.06 9.73 -0.38
C HIS A 284 -1.01 10.78 0.75
N PRO A 285 -0.28 11.90 0.56
CA PRO A 285 -0.31 12.99 1.52
C PRO A 285 -1.72 13.62 1.59
N THR A 286 -2.08 14.24 2.70
CA THR A 286 -3.36 14.95 2.85
C THR A 286 -3.40 16.26 2.10
N THR A 287 -2.24 16.85 1.80
CA THR A 287 -2.10 18.11 1.06
C THR A 287 -0.94 18.05 0.08
N GLY A 288 -0.99 18.88 -0.98
CA GLY A 288 0.06 19.02 -1.97
C GLY A 288 0.01 20.35 -2.71
N GLY A 289 1.12 20.74 -3.33
CA GLY A 289 1.31 22.05 -3.97
C GLY A 289 1.41 21.99 -5.50
N TYR A 290 1.10 20.88 -6.13
CA TYR A 290 1.02 20.80 -7.60
C TYR A 290 -0.43 20.65 -8.09
N PRO A 291 -0.78 21.18 -9.25
CA PRO A 291 -2.15 21.16 -9.72
C PRO A 291 -2.67 19.74 -9.99
N VAL A 292 -3.90 19.49 -9.56
CA VAL A 292 -4.64 18.24 -9.79
C VAL A 292 -5.51 18.42 -11.02
N ILE A 293 -5.15 17.75 -12.14
CA ILE A 293 -5.89 17.83 -13.41
C ILE A 293 -7.17 17.01 -13.40
N GLY A 294 -7.21 15.93 -12.63
CA GLY A 294 -8.37 15.04 -12.52
C GLY A 294 -8.30 14.12 -11.32
N VAL A 295 -9.35 13.34 -11.12
CA VAL A 295 -9.43 12.31 -10.07
C VAL A 295 -9.90 11.01 -10.68
N VAL A 296 -9.17 9.93 -10.44
CA VAL A 296 -9.53 8.56 -10.84
C VAL A 296 -10.54 8.00 -9.85
N ASP A 297 -11.64 7.45 -10.37
CA ASP A 297 -12.74 6.92 -9.55
C ASP A 297 -12.33 5.69 -8.73
N ASP A 298 -11.54 4.77 -9.32
CA ASP A 298 -11.05 3.56 -8.68
C ASP A 298 -9.59 3.30 -9.06
N VAL A 299 -8.72 3.28 -8.05
CA VAL A 299 -7.28 3.04 -8.20
C VAL A 299 -6.89 1.57 -7.98
N SER A 300 -7.82 0.68 -7.66
CA SER A 300 -7.52 -0.72 -7.28
C SER A 300 -6.75 -1.46 -8.37
N ALA A 301 -7.01 -1.16 -9.66
CA ALA A 301 -6.28 -1.74 -10.77
C ALA A 301 -4.78 -1.37 -10.76
N LEU A 302 -4.44 -0.17 -10.28
CA LEU A 302 -3.05 0.28 -10.14
C LEU A 302 -2.29 -0.49 -9.05
N ALA A 303 -3.00 -1.10 -8.10
CA ALA A 303 -2.38 -1.97 -7.11
C ALA A 303 -1.68 -3.19 -7.73
N GLN A 304 -2.10 -3.59 -8.94
CA GLN A 304 -1.53 -4.71 -9.68
C GLN A 304 -0.63 -4.26 -10.86
N ALA A 305 -0.53 -2.97 -11.11
CA ALA A 305 0.23 -2.42 -12.23
C ALA A 305 1.74 -2.58 -12.02
N ARG A 306 2.39 -3.31 -12.90
CA ARG A 306 3.86 -3.41 -12.97
C ARG A 306 4.47 -2.22 -13.71
N PRO A 307 5.73 -1.88 -13.47
CA PRO A 307 6.48 -1.01 -14.36
C PRO A 307 6.33 -1.48 -15.83
N GLY A 308 6.07 -0.53 -16.73
CA GLY A 308 5.82 -0.83 -18.14
C GLY A 308 4.34 -1.11 -18.49
N THR A 309 3.45 -1.26 -17.51
CA THR A 309 2.01 -1.41 -17.78
C THR A 309 1.46 -0.16 -18.45
N THR A 310 0.73 -0.33 -19.55
CA THR A 310 0.04 0.76 -20.24
C THR A 310 -1.21 1.19 -19.48
N VAL A 311 -1.40 2.49 -19.32
CA VAL A 311 -2.55 3.12 -18.66
C VAL A 311 -3.22 4.08 -19.65
N ARG A 312 -4.54 3.98 -19.78
CA ARG A 312 -5.36 4.98 -20.50
C ARG A 312 -6.41 5.55 -19.57
N PHE A 313 -6.57 6.85 -19.65
CA PHE A 313 -7.66 7.53 -18.98
C PHE A 313 -8.84 7.71 -19.96
N HIS A 314 -10.04 7.65 -19.42
CA HIS A 314 -11.27 7.97 -20.15
C HIS A 314 -12.23 8.75 -19.26
N GLY A 315 -13.06 9.58 -19.86
CA GLY A 315 -14.11 10.30 -19.14
C GLY A 315 -15.17 9.35 -18.57
N PRO A 316 -16.00 9.81 -17.61
CA PRO A 316 -17.13 9.04 -17.11
C PRO A 316 -18.05 8.64 -18.28
N GLN A 317 -18.51 7.40 -18.30
CA GLN A 317 -19.58 7.00 -19.22
C GLN A 317 -20.87 7.74 -18.83
N ARG A 318 -21.54 8.34 -19.83
CA ARG A 318 -22.83 9.02 -19.66
C ARG A 318 -23.95 8.01 -19.49
#